data_e282192b0197f91445179ee7c0d37c29
#
_entry.id   e282192b0197f91445179ee7c0d37c29
#
_cell.length_a   1.000
_cell.length_b   1.000
_cell.length_c   1.000
_cell.angle_alpha   90.00
_cell.angle_beta   90.00
_cell.angle_gamma   90.00
#
_symmetry.space_group_name_H-M   'P 1'
#
loop_
_entity.id
_entity.type
_entity.pdbx_description
1 polymer ?
#
loop_
_entity_poly.entity_id
_entity_poly.type
_entity_poly.pdbx_seq_one_letter_code
_entity_poly.pdbx_strand_id
1 'polypeptide(L)'
;FVRDNTLAVSGLLVDKIGGPSVKPFQPTGYYRHLNFPKRTYEVDSGESQWRRGLYVHWQRQFLHPMLKAFDAPSREECSAERPQSNTPLAALVLLNDPTFLEAAKSFAQKITTHGGDTFETKLTYAFEEALSRSPDEFEQETLASLFTQHNNKAEENWTPIARAVLNLAETNLRR
;
A
#
# COMPACT_ATOMS: atom_id res chain seq x y z
N PHE A 1 -9.55 2.41 -0.77
CA PHE A 1 -9.30 1.80 -2.09
C PHE A 1 -7.81 1.57 -2.30
N VAL A 2 -6.93 2.59 -2.44
CA VAL A 2 -5.49 2.43 -2.72
C VAL A 2 -4.83 1.43 -1.75
N ARG A 3 -4.98 1.63 -0.45
CA ARG A 3 -4.46 0.72 0.57
C ARG A 3 -5.00 -0.71 0.41
N ASP A 4 -6.30 -0.86 0.24
CA ASP A 4 -6.92 -2.19 0.17
C ASP A 4 -6.50 -2.94 -1.10
N ASN A 5 -6.34 -2.22 -2.21
CA ASN A 5 -5.80 -2.77 -3.45
C ASN A 5 -4.35 -3.27 -3.25
N THR A 6 -3.49 -2.42 -2.68
CA THR A 6 -2.10 -2.80 -2.39
C THR A 6 -2.00 -4.03 -1.47
N LEU A 7 -2.85 -4.10 -0.44
CA LEU A 7 -2.90 -5.25 0.46
C LEU A 7 -3.43 -6.51 -0.24
N ALA A 8 -4.39 -6.38 -1.16
CA ALA A 8 -4.93 -7.51 -1.92
C ALA A 8 -3.87 -8.08 -2.86
N VAL A 9 -3.23 -7.23 -3.66
CA VAL A 9 -2.14 -7.62 -4.58
C VAL A 9 -1.01 -8.32 -3.83
N SER A 10 -0.62 -7.77 -2.69
CA SER A 10 0.47 -8.34 -1.87
C SER A 10 0.10 -9.62 -1.11
N GLY A 11 -1.19 -9.98 -1.06
CA GLY A 11 -1.68 -11.13 -0.30
C GLY A 11 -1.80 -10.90 1.20
N LEU A 12 -1.60 -9.66 1.67
CA LEU A 12 -1.73 -9.31 3.09
C LEU A 12 -3.17 -8.99 3.51
N LEU A 13 -4.09 -8.74 2.57
CA LEU A 13 -5.44 -8.31 2.90
C LEU A 13 -6.19 -9.36 3.72
N VAL A 14 -6.61 -8.96 4.91
CA VAL A 14 -7.52 -9.76 5.75
C VAL A 14 -8.96 -9.35 5.45
N ASP A 15 -9.67 -10.18 4.69
CA ASP A 15 -11.06 -9.94 4.28
C ASP A 15 -12.06 -10.53 5.30
N LYS A 16 -11.90 -10.12 6.56
CA LYS A 16 -12.82 -10.50 7.64
C LYS A 16 -13.92 -9.45 7.79
N ILE A 17 -15.17 -9.86 7.64
CA ILE A 17 -16.34 -8.99 7.81
C ILE A 17 -16.72 -8.88 9.29
N GLY A 18 -17.04 -7.64 9.72
CA GLY A 18 -17.47 -7.34 11.09
C GLY A 18 -16.33 -7.24 12.11
N GLY A 19 -16.68 -7.11 13.37
CA GLY A 19 -15.73 -6.94 14.46
C GLY A 19 -15.34 -5.48 14.75
N PRO A 20 -14.44 -5.25 15.73
CA PRO A 20 -14.02 -3.91 16.13
C PRO A 20 -13.18 -3.21 15.07
N SER A 21 -13.07 -1.88 15.20
CA SER A 21 -12.14 -1.10 14.40
C SER A 21 -10.71 -1.46 14.73
N VAL A 22 -9.82 -1.27 13.73
CA VAL A 22 -8.40 -1.59 13.85
C VAL A 22 -7.56 -0.32 13.71
N LYS A 23 -6.39 -0.33 14.33
CA LYS A 23 -5.45 0.79 14.37
C LYS A 23 -4.14 0.40 13.67
N PRO A 24 -4.06 0.55 12.34
CA PRO A 24 -2.82 0.31 11.61
C PRO A 24 -1.74 1.29 12.04
N PHE A 25 -0.52 1.11 11.51
CA PHE A 25 0.60 2.00 11.81
C PHE A 25 0.23 3.47 11.60
N GLN A 26 0.61 4.28 12.59
CA GLN A 26 0.49 5.74 12.56
C GLN A 26 1.76 6.35 13.15
N PRO A 27 2.30 7.45 12.61
CA PRO A 27 3.46 8.13 13.17
C PRO A 27 3.25 8.52 14.65
N THR A 28 4.28 8.32 15.45
CA THR A 28 4.23 8.66 16.88
C THR A 28 3.97 10.16 17.10
N GLY A 29 3.25 10.49 18.14
CA GLY A 29 2.96 11.89 18.50
C GLY A 29 1.87 12.56 17.67
N TYR A 30 1.25 11.86 16.69
CA TYR A 30 0.17 12.45 15.90
C TYR A 30 -1.02 12.89 16.76
N TYR A 31 -1.31 12.14 17.85
CA TYR A 31 -2.39 12.46 18.79
C TYR A 31 -1.99 13.42 19.94
N ARG A 32 -0.75 13.94 19.99
CA ARG A 32 -0.30 14.80 21.09
C ARG A 32 -1.14 16.06 21.30
N HIS A 33 -1.81 16.52 20.24
CA HIS A 33 -2.70 17.70 20.28
C HIS A 33 -4.13 17.37 20.69
N LEU A 34 -4.46 16.09 20.87
CA LEU A 34 -5.75 15.66 21.42
C LEU A 34 -5.70 15.75 22.96
N ASN A 35 -6.07 16.91 23.48
CA ASN A 35 -5.93 17.19 24.92
C ASN A 35 -7.19 16.85 25.75
N PHE A 36 -8.37 16.79 25.12
CA PHE A 36 -9.63 16.60 25.85
C PHE A 36 -10.55 15.60 25.13
N PRO A 37 -10.68 14.37 25.63
CA PRO A 37 -9.77 13.71 26.57
C PRO A 37 -8.42 13.38 25.92
N LYS A 38 -7.38 13.25 26.73
CA LYS A 38 -6.10 12.70 26.25
C LYS A 38 -6.33 11.30 25.70
N ARG A 39 -5.80 11.06 24.51
CA ARG A 39 -5.93 9.75 23.84
C ARG A 39 -4.56 9.23 23.43
N THR A 40 -4.35 7.96 23.66
CA THR A 40 -3.20 7.20 23.18
C THR A 40 -3.63 6.41 21.96
N TYR A 41 -2.77 6.40 20.95
CA TYR A 41 -2.92 5.54 19.80
C TYR A 41 -1.96 4.36 19.96
N GLU A 42 -2.52 3.20 20.24
CA GLU A 42 -1.78 1.96 20.30
C GLU A 42 -1.98 1.23 18.96
N VAL A 43 -0.88 0.97 18.27
CA VAL A 43 -0.89 0.29 16.97
C VAL A 43 -1.23 -1.18 17.21
N ASP A 44 -2.21 -1.68 16.48
CA ASP A 44 -2.54 -3.12 16.50
C ASP A 44 -1.41 -3.94 15.87
N SER A 45 -1.35 -5.21 16.20
CA SER A 45 -0.35 -6.16 15.68
C SER A 45 -1.01 -7.28 14.88
N GLY A 46 -0.20 -8.00 14.09
CA GLY A 46 -0.64 -9.15 13.33
C GLY A 46 -1.69 -8.81 12.27
N GLU A 47 -2.65 -9.70 12.07
CA GLU A 47 -3.70 -9.60 11.05
C GLU A 47 -4.54 -8.33 11.15
N SER A 48 -4.69 -7.75 12.34
CA SER A 48 -5.47 -6.54 12.56
C SER A 48 -4.94 -5.34 11.74
N GLN A 49 -3.64 -5.29 11.48
CA GLN A 49 -3.05 -4.23 10.66
C GLN A 49 -3.47 -4.31 9.20
N TRP A 50 -3.84 -5.48 8.71
CA TRP A 50 -4.08 -5.77 7.30
C TRP A 50 -5.56 -5.81 6.92
N ARG A 51 -6.45 -5.49 7.85
CA ARG A 51 -7.88 -5.41 7.56
C ARG A 51 -8.19 -4.27 6.59
N ARG A 52 -9.33 -4.38 5.89
CA ARG A 52 -9.81 -3.37 4.92
C ARG A 52 -9.87 -1.97 5.54
N GLY A 53 -9.62 -0.96 4.74
CA GLY A 53 -9.66 0.46 5.14
C GLY A 53 -10.99 0.89 5.78
N LEU A 54 -12.08 0.18 5.47
CA LEU A 54 -13.39 0.37 6.12
C LEU A 54 -13.33 0.20 7.64
N TYR A 55 -12.48 -0.70 8.13
CA TYR A 55 -12.35 -1.01 9.56
C TYR A 55 -11.27 -0.18 10.27
N VAL A 56 -10.53 0.67 9.56
CA VAL A 56 -9.55 1.54 10.19
C VAL A 56 -10.24 2.51 11.15
N HIS A 57 -9.69 2.63 12.36
CA HIS A 57 -10.21 3.51 13.39
C HIS A 57 -10.35 4.93 12.90
N TRP A 58 -11.55 5.49 13.03
CA TRP A 58 -11.90 6.83 12.58
C TRP A 58 -11.99 7.78 13.76
N GLN A 59 -10.99 8.65 13.90
CA GLN A 59 -11.05 9.75 14.85
C GLN A 59 -11.50 11.01 14.11
N ARG A 60 -12.66 11.57 14.46
CA ARG A 60 -13.36 12.63 13.72
C ARG A 60 -12.46 13.79 13.30
N GLN A 61 -11.76 14.40 14.25
CA GLN A 61 -10.90 15.57 13.98
C GLN A 61 -9.46 15.19 13.61
N PHE A 62 -9.07 13.93 13.79
CA PHE A 62 -7.73 13.42 13.58
C PHE A 62 -7.79 12.15 12.73
N LEU A 63 -8.22 12.34 11.49
CA LEU A 63 -8.24 11.26 10.52
C LEU A 63 -6.85 10.65 10.37
N HIS A 64 -6.78 9.34 10.29
CA HIS A 64 -5.51 8.63 10.09
C HIS A 64 -4.70 9.27 8.93
N PRO A 65 -3.39 9.58 9.12
CA PRO A 65 -2.61 10.36 8.15
C PRO A 65 -2.62 9.78 6.74
N MET A 66 -2.51 8.46 6.63
CA MET A 66 -2.60 7.76 5.35
C MET A 66 -3.96 7.96 4.69
N LEU A 67 -5.08 7.82 5.43
CA LEU A 67 -6.42 8.05 4.88
C LEU A 67 -6.59 9.49 4.40
N LYS A 68 -6.04 10.45 5.15
CA LYS A 68 -6.04 11.86 4.79
C LYS A 68 -5.22 12.13 3.52
N ALA A 69 -4.08 11.48 3.36
CA ALA A 69 -3.24 11.60 2.16
C ALA A 69 -3.93 11.10 0.88
N PHE A 70 -4.90 10.18 1.03
CA PHE A 70 -5.71 9.64 -0.08
C PHE A 70 -7.13 10.18 -0.11
N ASP A 71 -7.34 11.41 0.33
CA ASP A 71 -8.61 12.16 0.23
C ASP A 71 -9.82 11.45 0.88
N ALA A 72 -9.60 10.71 1.95
CA ALA A 72 -10.71 10.18 2.71
C ALA A 72 -11.53 11.34 3.32
N PRO A 73 -12.88 11.32 3.21
CA PRO A 73 -13.73 12.40 3.69
C PRO A 73 -13.60 12.56 5.21
N SER A 74 -13.68 13.80 5.71
CA SER A 74 -13.63 14.09 7.15
C SER A 74 -14.83 13.52 7.92
N ARG A 75 -15.94 13.28 7.24
CA ARG A 75 -17.26 12.91 7.80
C ARG A 75 -17.86 14.00 8.71
N GLU A 76 -17.40 15.22 8.58
CA GLU A 76 -17.95 16.37 9.31
C GLU A 76 -19.03 17.09 8.50
N GLU A 77 -18.89 17.05 7.18
CA GLU A 77 -19.80 17.66 6.24
C GLU A 77 -20.28 16.61 5.21
N CYS A 78 -21.51 16.82 4.70
CA CYS A 78 -22.00 16.02 3.59
C CYS A 78 -21.27 16.43 2.31
N SER A 79 -20.60 15.49 1.66
CA SER A 79 -20.00 15.71 0.36
C SER A 79 -20.71 14.87 -0.68
N ALA A 80 -21.21 15.52 -1.73
CA ALA A 80 -21.85 14.84 -2.87
C ALA A 80 -20.83 14.06 -3.70
N GLU A 81 -19.61 14.58 -3.78
CA GLU A 81 -18.49 13.96 -4.51
C GLU A 81 -17.24 13.93 -3.64
N ARG A 82 -16.51 12.83 -3.72
CA ARG A 82 -15.25 12.72 -3.00
C ARG A 82 -14.13 13.37 -3.80
N PRO A 83 -13.32 14.24 -3.19
CA PRO A 83 -12.15 14.79 -3.87
C PRO A 83 -11.21 13.67 -4.31
N GLN A 84 -10.57 13.89 -5.44
CA GLN A 84 -9.49 13.04 -5.94
C GLN A 84 -8.33 13.96 -6.28
N SER A 85 -7.29 13.91 -5.45
CA SER A 85 -6.10 14.73 -5.67
C SER A 85 -4.88 13.84 -5.91
N ASN A 86 -3.98 14.33 -6.74
CA ASN A 86 -2.66 13.74 -6.90
C ASN A 86 -1.65 14.67 -6.23
N THR A 87 -1.40 14.42 -4.95
CA THR A 87 -0.52 15.26 -4.16
C THR A 87 0.85 14.62 -3.96
N PRO A 88 1.93 15.43 -3.82
CA PRO A 88 3.24 14.92 -3.43
C PRO A 88 3.20 14.14 -2.11
N LEU A 89 2.30 14.50 -1.20
CA LEU A 89 2.10 13.80 0.07
C LEU A 89 1.60 12.36 -0.16
N ALA A 90 0.66 12.15 -1.07
CA ALA A 90 0.19 10.82 -1.43
C ALA A 90 1.33 9.95 -1.98
N ALA A 91 2.15 10.51 -2.86
CA ALA A 91 3.34 9.83 -3.39
C ALA A 91 4.35 9.48 -2.28
N LEU A 92 4.61 10.40 -1.35
CA LEU A 92 5.49 10.14 -0.21
C LEU A 92 4.95 9.04 0.72
N VAL A 93 3.65 8.97 0.92
CA VAL A 93 3.02 7.91 1.71
C VAL A 93 3.20 6.56 1.02
N LEU A 94 2.93 6.46 -0.27
CA LEU A 94 3.15 5.22 -1.04
C LEU A 94 4.60 4.72 -0.95
N LEU A 95 5.57 5.64 -0.91
CA LEU A 95 6.99 5.29 -0.88
C LEU A 95 7.52 4.97 0.52
N ASN A 96 6.97 5.56 1.59
CA ASN A 96 7.61 5.55 2.90
C ASN A 96 6.73 4.99 4.04
N ASP A 97 5.41 4.89 3.88
CA ASP A 97 4.57 4.33 4.94
C ASP A 97 4.88 2.84 5.15
N PRO A 98 5.10 2.40 6.38
CA PRO A 98 5.40 1.01 6.69
C PRO A 98 4.41 0.00 6.13
N THR A 99 3.13 0.36 6.01
CA THR A 99 2.10 -0.50 5.41
C THR A 99 2.43 -0.85 3.96
N PHE A 100 2.81 0.15 3.16
CA PHE A 100 3.16 -0.06 1.74
C PHE A 100 4.52 -0.73 1.57
N LEU A 101 5.47 -0.45 2.47
CA LEU A 101 6.77 -1.12 2.46
C LEU A 101 6.63 -2.61 2.77
N GLU A 102 5.81 -2.97 3.75
CA GLU A 102 5.57 -4.35 4.12
C GLU A 102 4.77 -5.08 3.03
N ALA A 103 3.79 -4.41 2.43
CA ALA A 103 3.08 -4.94 1.27
C ALA A 103 4.02 -5.22 0.10
N ALA A 104 4.98 -4.34 -0.18
CA ALA A 104 5.95 -4.56 -1.24
C ALA A 104 6.88 -5.76 -0.96
N LYS A 105 7.29 -5.96 0.28
CA LYS A 105 8.07 -7.15 0.67
C LYS A 105 7.26 -8.44 0.51
N SER A 106 6.02 -8.45 0.98
CA SER A 106 5.12 -9.59 0.81
C SER A 106 4.85 -9.90 -0.67
N PHE A 107 4.64 -8.86 -1.48
CA PHE A 107 4.45 -9.02 -2.91
C PHE A 107 5.71 -9.56 -3.60
N ALA A 108 6.90 -9.10 -3.21
CA ALA A 108 8.17 -9.63 -3.70
C ALA A 108 8.32 -11.13 -3.38
N GLN A 109 7.95 -11.57 -2.19
CA GLN A 109 7.93 -12.98 -1.83
C GLN A 109 6.94 -13.77 -2.70
N LYS A 110 5.74 -13.22 -2.94
CA LYS A 110 4.72 -13.82 -3.80
C LYS A 110 5.23 -13.97 -5.25
N ILE A 111 5.89 -12.95 -5.80
CA ILE A 111 6.54 -12.99 -7.11
C ILE A 111 7.60 -14.08 -7.17
N THR A 112 8.46 -14.16 -6.16
CA THR A 112 9.53 -15.17 -6.11
C THR A 112 8.98 -16.59 -6.03
N THR A 113 7.86 -16.79 -5.32
CA THR A 113 7.29 -18.13 -5.09
C THR A 113 6.42 -18.60 -6.24
N HIS A 114 5.67 -17.70 -6.90
CA HIS A 114 4.64 -18.07 -7.87
C HIS A 114 4.94 -17.58 -9.29
N GLY A 115 5.90 -16.69 -9.49
CA GLY A 115 6.18 -16.05 -10.78
C GLY A 115 6.96 -16.92 -11.78
N GLY A 116 7.31 -18.16 -11.42
CA GLY A 116 8.11 -19.05 -12.28
C GLY A 116 9.62 -18.89 -12.06
N ASP A 117 10.43 -19.36 -13.02
CA ASP A 117 11.88 -19.51 -12.82
C ASP A 117 12.70 -18.39 -13.47
N THR A 118 12.17 -17.70 -14.49
CA THR A 118 12.91 -16.64 -15.20
C THR A 118 12.49 -15.25 -14.75
N PHE A 119 13.34 -14.26 -15.03
CA PHE A 119 13.02 -12.86 -14.75
C PHE A 119 11.74 -12.43 -15.48
N GLU A 120 11.60 -12.79 -16.76
CA GLU A 120 10.47 -12.40 -17.60
C GLU A 120 9.15 -12.98 -17.08
N THR A 121 9.14 -14.25 -16.67
CA THR A 121 7.94 -14.89 -16.11
C THR A 121 7.54 -14.27 -14.79
N LYS A 122 8.49 -14.01 -13.91
CA LYS A 122 8.27 -13.33 -12.63
C LYS A 122 7.76 -11.91 -12.82
N LEU A 123 8.30 -11.18 -13.80
CA LEU A 123 7.85 -9.82 -14.11
C LEU A 123 6.44 -9.83 -14.70
N THR A 124 6.15 -10.73 -15.62
CA THR A 124 4.80 -10.91 -16.19
C THR A 124 3.79 -11.21 -15.09
N TYR A 125 4.10 -12.14 -14.20
CA TYR A 125 3.26 -12.45 -13.04
C TYR A 125 2.99 -11.22 -12.17
N ALA A 126 4.01 -10.40 -11.93
CA ALA A 126 3.85 -9.18 -11.11
C ALA A 126 2.88 -8.18 -11.77
N PHE A 127 2.96 -8.01 -13.08
CA PHE A 127 2.05 -7.13 -13.83
C PHE A 127 0.64 -7.69 -13.93
N GLU A 128 0.48 -8.97 -14.21
CA GLU A 128 -0.83 -9.61 -14.27
C GLU A 128 -1.57 -9.52 -12.93
N GLU A 129 -0.87 -9.78 -11.83
CA GLU A 129 -1.43 -9.72 -10.49
C GLU A 129 -1.82 -8.28 -10.07
N ALA A 130 -1.01 -7.28 -10.41
CA ALA A 130 -1.25 -5.91 -9.99
C ALA A 130 -2.13 -5.11 -10.97
N LEU A 131 -2.03 -5.36 -12.27
CA LEU A 131 -2.58 -4.54 -13.35
C LEU A 131 -3.46 -5.31 -14.32
N SER A 132 -3.49 -6.66 -14.23
CA SER A 132 -4.23 -7.54 -15.15
C SER A 132 -3.80 -7.38 -16.63
N ARG A 133 -2.53 -7.04 -16.85
CA ARG A 133 -1.89 -6.98 -18.17
C ARG A 133 -0.44 -7.42 -18.09
N SER A 134 0.13 -7.78 -19.23
CA SER A 134 1.58 -7.99 -19.32
C SER A 134 2.35 -6.65 -19.40
N PRO A 135 3.63 -6.63 -18.99
CA PRO A 135 4.48 -5.46 -19.16
C PRO A 135 4.79 -5.19 -20.63
N ASP A 136 4.91 -3.94 -21.02
CA ASP A 136 5.39 -3.56 -22.34
C ASP A 136 6.94 -3.67 -22.45
N GLU A 137 7.49 -3.49 -23.64
CA GLU A 137 8.92 -3.62 -23.89
C GLU A 137 9.75 -2.61 -23.11
N PHE A 138 9.28 -1.35 -23.03
CA PHE A 138 9.94 -0.30 -22.26
C PHE A 138 9.93 -0.58 -20.75
N GLU A 139 8.81 -1.06 -20.21
CA GLU A 139 8.68 -1.48 -18.82
C GLU A 139 9.62 -2.65 -18.48
N GLN A 140 9.71 -3.63 -19.38
CA GLN A 140 10.61 -4.78 -19.24
C GLN A 140 12.07 -4.35 -19.16
N GLU A 141 12.54 -3.51 -20.09
CA GLU A 141 13.91 -3.02 -20.14
C GLU A 141 14.24 -2.16 -18.90
N THR A 142 13.33 -1.24 -18.53
CA THR A 142 13.51 -0.36 -17.38
C THR A 142 13.60 -1.16 -16.08
N LEU A 143 12.72 -2.12 -15.88
CA LEU A 143 12.68 -2.92 -14.65
C LEU A 143 13.80 -3.97 -14.62
N ALA A 144 14.26 -4.48 -15.76
CA ALA A 144 15.46 -5.32 -15.84
C ALA A 144 16.72 -4.54 -15.43
N SER A 145 16.84 -3.29 -15.86
CA SER A 145 17.92 -2.41 -15.42
C SER A 145 17.87 -2.16 -13.90
N LEU A 146 16.69 -1.85 -13.38
CA LEU A 146 16.48 -1.65 -11.93
C LEU A 146 16.83 -2.92 -11.13
N PHE A 147 16.40 -4.07 -11.62
CA PHE A 147 16.69 -5.36 -11.00
C PHE A 147 18.20 -5.62 -10.94
N THR A 148 18.91 -5.39 -12.04
CA THR A 148 20.36 -5.59 -12.13
C THR A 148 21.12 -4.64 -11.19
N GLN A 149 20.67 -3.40 -11.03
CA GLN A 149 21.29 -2.43 -10.13
C GLN A 149 21.16 -2.81 -8.65
N HIS A 150 20.08 -3.46 -8.26
CA HIS A 150 19.78 -3.77 -6.85
C HIS A 150 20.12 -5.21 -6.45
N ASN A 151 20.42 -6.08 -7.42
CA ASN A 151 20.81 -7.45 -7.15
C ASN A 151 22.32 -7.63 -7.26
N ASN A 152 22.97 -7.89 -6.12
CA ASN A 152 24.29 -8.46 -6.09
C ASN A 152 24.16 -9.98 -6.21
N LYS A 153 25.11 -10.64 -6.90
CA LYS A 153 25.14 -12.04 -7.35
C LYS A 153 24.71 -13.15 -6.36
N ALA A 154 24.30 -12.83 -5.13
CA ALA A 154 24.01 -13.82 -4.09
C ALA A 154 22.53 -13.98 -3.72
N GLU A 155 21.69 -12.97 -3.90
CA GLU A 155 20.26 -13.03 -3.52
C GLU A 155 19.40 -12.25 -4.49
N GLU A 156 18.35 -12.88 -5.04
CA GLU A 156 17.34 -12.20 -5.85
C GLU A 156 16.41 -11.34 -4.97
N ASN A 157 16.58 -10.05 -5.00
CA ASN A 157 15.72 -9.11 -4.27
C ASN A 157 14.68 -8.49 -5.21
N TRP A 158 13.46 -9.00 -5.15
CA TRP A 158 12.33 -8.50 -5.93
C TRP A 158 11.61 -7.31 -5.29
N THR A 159 12.00 -6.89 -4.10
CA THR A 159 11.36 -5.77 -3.39
C THR A 159 11.38 -4.45 -4.18
N PRO A 160 12.48 -4.04 -4.86
CA PRO A 160 12.47 -2.83 -5.67
C PRO A 160 11.46 -2.89 -6.83
N ILE A 161 11.35 -4.06 -7.50
CA ILE A 161 10.39 -4.27 -8.58
C ILE A 161 8.96 -4.22 -8.04
N ALA A 162 8.67 -4.94 -6.96
CA ALA A 162 7.38 -4.91 -6.29
C ALA A 162 6.96 -3.48 -5.90
N ARG A 163 7.89 -2.69 -5.36
CA ARG A 163 7.66 -1.27 -5.06
C ARG A 163 7.36 -0.45 -6.31
N ALA A 164 8.11 -0.65 -7.37
CA ALA A 164 7.89 0.06 -8.64
C ALA A 164 6.49 -0.25 -9.18
N VAL A 165 6.12 -1.52 -9.29
CA VAL A 165 4.80 -1.95 -9.80
C VAL A 165 3.65 -1.43 -8.94
N LEU A 166 3.75 -1.53 -7.60
CA LEU A 166 2.72 -1.01 -6.69
C LEU A 166 2.60 0.52 -6.71
N ASN A 167 3.61 1.24 -7.18
CA ASN A 167 3.60 2.70 -7.32
C ASN A 167 3.23 3.20 -8.71
N LEU A 168 3.00 2.32 -9.68
CA LEU A 168 2.50 2.73 -11.00
C LEU A 168 1.17 3.47 -10.86
N ALA A 169 0.98 4.50 -11.68
CA ALA A 169 -0.24 5.29 -11.67
C ALA A 169 -1.48 4.43 -11.87
N GLU A 170 -1.40 3.42 -12.75
CA GLU A 170 -2.48 2.47 -13.02
C GLU A 170 -2.92 1.68 -11.79
N THR A 171 -1.98 1.29 -10.93
CA THR A 171 -2.28 0.57 -9.66
C THR A 171 -3.06 1.45 -8.70
N ASN A 172 -2.84 2.77 -8.73
CA ASN A 172 -3.37 3.73 -7.76
C ASN A 172 -4.50 4.60 -8.32
N LEU A 173 -4.72 4.62 -9.63
CA LEU A 173 -5.79 5.39 -10.25
C LEU A 173 -7.16 4.86 -9.83
N ARG A 174 -7.98 5.79 -9.36
CA ARG A 174 -9.40 5.57 -9.13
C ARG A 174 -10.14 5.99 -10.39
N ARG A 175 -10.63 5.04 -11.13
CA ARG A 175 -11.62 5.30 -12.19
C ARG A 175 -13.04 5.27 -11.63
#